data_4b2077a521ba566dc15c73676df77519
#
_entry.id   4b2077a521ba566dc15c73676df77519
#
_cell.length_a   1.000
_cell.length_b   1.000
_cell.length_c   1.000
_cell.angle_alpha   90.00
_cell.angle_beta   90.00
_cell.angle_gamma   90.00
#
_symmetry.space_group_name_H-M   'P 1'
#
loop_
_entity.id
_entity.type
_entity.pdbx_description
1 polymer ?
#
loop_
_entity_poly.entity_id
_entity_poly.type
_entity_poly.pdbx_seq_one_letter_code
_entity_poly.pdbx_strand_id
1 'polypeptide(L)'
;MRALVQRVKKGGVTIPLENYKENISNGIVLLLGVKEGDTIEDVYFVANKCCNLRIFNDENNKMNLSIKDVNGEMLIISQFTLYGNAQKGNRPGFSESAKPELADNLYEEFIKRVKENIGSENIKAGIFGATMEVEIINDGPVTIIVESKA
;
A
#
# COMPACT_ATOMS: atom_id res chain seq x y z
N MET A 1 -9.89 6.51 -2.74
CA MET A 1 -8.64 5.88 -2.25
C MET A 1 -8.18 4.81 -3.22
N ARG A 2 -6.90 4.75 -3.47
CA ARG A 2 -6.30 3.80 -4.40
C ARG A 2 -5.08 3.15 -3.76
N ALA A 3 -5.02 1.82 -3.82
CA ALA A 3 -3.85 1.06 -3.41
C ALA A 3 -3.25 0.36 -4.63
N LEU A 4 -1.93 0.45 -4.78
CA LEU A 4 -1.18 -0.37 -5.71
C LEU A 4 -0.53 -1.48 -4.89
N VAL A 5 -0.96 -2.70 -5.11
CA VAL A 5 -0.54 -3.89 -4.34
C VAL A 5 0.43 -4.70 -5.18
N GLN A 6 1.62 -4.94 -4.64
CA GLN A 6 2.64 -5.75 -5.30
C GLN A 6 3.05 -6.91 -4.39
N ARG A 7 2.90 -8.12 -4.89
CA ARG A 7 3.37 -9.31 -4.17
C ARG A 7 4.89 -9.35 -4.24
N VAL A 8 5.54 -9.57 -3.09
CA VAL A 8 7.01 -9.50 -3.00
C VAL A 8 7.59 -10.71 -2.29
N LYS A 9 8.83 -11.05 -2.64
CA LYS A 9 9.69 -11.93 -1.86
C LYS A 9 10.42 -11.14 -0.79
N LYS A 10 10.64 -9.85 -1.04
CA LYS A 10 11.34 -8.94 -0.15
C LYS A 10 10.92 -7.52 -0.49
N GLY A 11 10.76 -6.70 0.51
CA GLY A 11 10.52 -5.28 0.36
C GLY A 11 11.20 -4.49 1.47
N GLY A 12 11.38 -3.21 1.25
CA GLY A 12 12.00 -2.36 2.25
C GLY A 12 11.78 -0.88 1.98
N VAL A 13 11.94 -0.09 3.03
CA VAL A 13 11.95 1.36 2.94
C VAL A 13 13.11 1.91 3.73
N THR A 14 13.84 2.86 3.14
CA THR A 14 14.91 3.60 3.79
C THR A 14 14.59 5.09 3.69
N ILE A 15 14.70 5.78 4.82
CA ILE A 15 14.50 7.22 4.91
C ILE A 15 15.79 7.81 5.48
N PRO A 16 16.75 8.17 4.61
CA PRO A 16 18.09 8.56 5.07
C PRO A 16 18.10 9.72 6.06
N LEU A 17 17.26 10.74 5.84
CA LEU A 17 17.20 11.94 6.69
C LEU A 17 16.63 11.66 8.09
N GLU A 18 15.88 10.57 8.24
CA GLU A 18 15.26 10.18 9.51
C GLU A 18 16.02 9.03 10.19
N ASN A 19 17.10 8.56 9.58
CA ASN A 19 17.82 7.36 10.03
C ASN A 19 16.85 6.19 10.29
N TYR A 20 15.93 5.99 9.36
CA TYR A 20 14.82 5.02 9.47
C TYR A 20 14.95 3.96 8.39
N LYS A 21 14.79 2.71 8.77
CA LYS A 21 14.81 1.59 7.84
C LYS A 21 13.89 0.48 8.34
N GLU A 22 13.04 -0.03 7.45
CA GLU A 22 12.21 -1.20 7.73
C GLU A 22 12.25 -2.15 6.55
N ASN A 23 12.17 -3.44 6.81
CA ASN A 23 12.19 -4.49 5.79
C ASN A 23 11.08 -5.50 6.07
N ILE A 24 10.60 -6.12 4.99
CA ILE A 24 9.69 -7.26 5.06
C ILE A 24 10.26 -8.42 4.22
N SER A 25 9.85 -9.63 4.56
CA SER A 25 10.05 -10.85 3.76
C SER A 25 8.85 -11.06 2.85
N ASN A 26 8.49 -12.29 2.56
CA ASN A 26 7.33 -12.62 1.70
C ASN A 26 6.08 -11.87 2.14
N GLY A 27 5.44 -11.24 1.19
CA GLY A 27 4.21 -10.51 1.47
C GLY A 27 3.84 -9.52 0.40
N ILE A 28 3.49 -8.31 0.83
CA ILE A 28 2.98 -7.25 -0.04
C ILE A 28 3.70 -5.94 0.27
N VAL A 29 4.14 -5.24 -0.79
CA VAL A 29 4.40 -3.80 -0.72
C VAL A 29 3.16 -3.11 -1.28
N LEU A 30 2.59 -2.22 -0.48
CA LEU A 30 1.36 -1.51 -0.81
C LEU A 30 1.62 0.00 -0.84
N LEU A 31 1.40 0.61 -2.01
CA LEU A 31 1.46 2.05 -2.18
C LEU A 31 0.05 2.60 -2.07
N LEU A 32 -0.16 3.57 -1.17
CA LEU A 32 -1.49 4.11 -0.86
C LEU A 32 -1.62 5.56 -1.27
N GLY A 33 -2.56 5.84 -2.16
CA GLY A 33 -2.96 7.20 -2.53
C GLY A 33 -4.33 7.54 -1.95
N VAL A 34 -4.44 8.74 -1.39
CA VAL A 34 -5.69 9.29 -0.87
C VAL A 34 -6.21 10.35 -1.83
N LYS A 35 -7.47 10.23 -2.21
CA LYS A 35 -8.13 11.16 -3.11
C LYS A 35 -8.87 12.23 -2.31
N GLU A 36 -8.97 13.41 -2.86
CA GLU A 36 -9.81 14.47 -2.27
C GLU A 36 -11.25 13.95 -2.12
N GLY A 37 -11.81 14.09 -0.91
CA GLY A 37 -13.15 13.60 -0.60
C GLY A 37 -13.21 12.17 -0.08
N ASP A 38 -12.07 11.47 0.04
CA ASP A 38 -12.05 10.15 0.68
C ASP A 38 -12.41 10.26 2.16
N THR A 39 -13.03 9.21 2.67
CA THR A 39 -13.51 9.11 4.04
C THR A 39 -13.01 7.82 4.70
N ILE A 40 -13.38 7.62 5.97
CA ILE A 40 -13.02 6.41 6.71
C ILE A 40 -13.63 5.14 6.06
N GLU A 41 -14.77 5.25 5.41
CA GLU A 41 -15.37 4.13 4.67
C GLU A 41 -14.49 3.67 3.52
N ASP A 42 -13.82 4.61 2.86
CA ASP A 42 -12.85 4.30 1.80
C ASP A 42 -11.66 3.52 2.37
N VAL A 43 -11.18 3.93 3.56
CA VAL A 43 -10.11 3.22 4.28
C VAL A 43 -10.53 1.78 4.56
N TYR A 44 -11.72 1.59 5.13
CA TYR A 44 -12.19 0.24 5.49
C TYR A 44 -12.35 -0.64 4.26
N PHE A 45 -12.90 -0.10 3.19
CA PHE A 45 -13.07 -0.86 1.95
C PHE A 45 -11.72 -1.32 1.40
N VAL A 46 -10.78 -0.39 1.20
CA VAL A 46 -9.49 -0.71 0.57
C VAL A 46 -8.64 -1.61 1.48
N ALA A 47 -8.58 -1.30 2.78
CA ALA A 47 -7.81 -2.11 3.72
C ALA A 47 -8.34 -3.55 3.79
N ASN A 48 -9.65 -3.72 3.93
CA ASN A 48 -10.24 -5.05 3.99
C ASN A 48 -10.03 -5.82 2.67
N LYS A 49 -10.17 -5.15 1.55
CA LYS A 49 -9.94 -5.76 0.23
C LYS A 49 -8.48 -6.23 0.11
N CYS A 50 -7.53 -5.37 0.44
CA CYS A 50 -6.10 -5.70 0.33
C CYS A 50 -5.70 -6.86 1.26
N CYS A 51 -6.26 -6.93 2.47
CA CYS A 51 -5.98 -8.02 3.40
C CYS A 51 -6.58 -9.37 2.96
N ASN A 52 -7.54 -9.35 2.06
CA ASN A 52 -8.27 -10.56 1.62
C ASN A 52 -8.02 -10.92 0.16
N LEU A 53 -7.19 -10.17 -0.57
CA LEU A 53 -6.82 -10.51 -1.94
C LEU A 53 -6.15 -11.89 -1.98
N ARG A 54 -6.66 -12.74 -2.85
CA ARG A 54 -6.17 -14.12 -3.00
C ARG A 54 -5.12 -14.18 -4.09
N ILE A 55 -3.96 -13.60 -3.82
CA ILE A 55 -2.86 -13.43 -4.78
C ILE A 55 -1.62 -14.26 -4.44
N PHE A 56 -1.68 -15.09 -3.41
CA PHE A 56 -0.59 -15.99 -3.06
C PHE A 56 -0.92 -17.40 -3.55
N ASN A 57 0.10 -18.08 -4.04
CA ASN A 57 -0.08 -19.41 -4.63
C ASN A 57 -0.40 -20.45 -3.57
N ASP A 58 -1.35 -21.33 -3.88
CA ASP A 58 -1.64 -22.51 -3.10
C ASP A 58 -0.70 -23.67 -3.50
N GLU A 59 -0.93 -24.85 -2.93
CA GLU A 59 -0.14 -26.06 -3.21
C GLU A 59 -0.19 -26.50 -4.68
N ASN A 60 -1.20 -26.04 -5.44
CA ASN A 60 -1.36 -26.31 -6.87
C ASN A 60 -0.83 -25.18 -7.76
N ASN A 61 -0.06 -24.23 -7.19
CA ASN A 61 0.48 -23.05 -7.88
C ASN A 61 -0.59 -22.13 -8.48
N LYS A 62 -1.76 -22.07 -7.82
CA LYS A 62 -2.84 -21.16 -8.22
C LYS A 62 -2.97 -20.03 -7.21
N MET A 63 -3.18 -18.82 -7.69
CA MET A 63 -3.42 -17.65 -6.83
C MET A 63 -4.76 -17.83 -6.12
N ASN A 64 -4.72 -18.30 -4.89
CA ASN A 64 -5.89 -18.69 -4.13
C ASN A 64 -5.82 -18.33 -2.65
N LEU A 65 -4.66 -17.98 -2.14
CA LEU A 65 -4.46 -17.68 -0.72
C LEU A 65 -4.27 -16.20 -0.49
N SER A 66 -4.75 -15.71 0.64
CA SER A 66 -4.56 -14.33 1.08
C SER A 66 -3.25 -14.16 1.86
N ILE A 67 -2.88 -12.91 2.14
CA ILE A 67 -1.72 -12.62 2.99
C ILE A 67 -1.87 -13.25 4.39
N LYS A 68 -3.10 -13.35 4.89
CA LYS A 68 -3.37 -14.01 6.18
C LYS A 68 -3.06 -15.49 6.12
N ASP A 69 -3.49 -16.15 5.05
CA ASP A 69 -3.31 -17.59 4.88
C ASP A 69 -1.84 -17.99 4.84
N VAL A 70 -0.98 -17.13 4.27
CA VAL A 70 0.45 -17.40 4.16
C VAL A 70 1.27 -16.77 5.28
N ASN A 71 0.60 -16.13 6.24
CA ASN A 71 1.26 -15.40 7.33
C ASN A 71 2.31 -14.41 6.81
N GLY A 72 1.95 -13.68 5.76
CA GLY A 72 2.85 -12.73 5.11
C GLY A 72 2.93 -11.39 5.83
N GLU A 73 3.90 -10.59 5.42
CA GLU A 73 4.11 -9.25 5.94
C GLU A 73 3.66 -8.20 4.93
N MET A 74 3.28 -7.01 5.41
CA MET A 74 2.88 -5.91 4.54
C MET A 74 3.69 -4.66 4.88
N LEU A 75 4.26 -4.04 3.85
CA LEU A 75 4.92 -2.73 3.93
C LEU A 75 4.01 -1.71 3.27
N ILE A 76 3.58 -0.71 4.02
CA ILE A 76 2.65 0.32 3.56
C ILE A 76 3.39 1.64 3.37
N ILE A 77 3.29 2.21 2.16
CA ILE A 77 3.96 3.45 1.77
C ILE A 77 2.91 4.43 1.26
N SER A 78 2.90 5.65 1.78
CA SER A 78 2.05 6.70 1.24
C SER A 78 2.59 7.17 -0.12
N GLN A 79 1.68 7.33 -1.11
CA GLN A 79 2.06 7.62 -2.49
C GLN A 79 0.99 8.50 -3.13
N PHE A 80 1.07 9.83 -2.93
CA PHE A 80 0.07 10.74 -3.49
C PHE A 80 0.09 10.77 -5.01
N THR A 81 1.24 10.49 -5.63
CA THR A 81 1.40 10.50 -7.08
C THR A 81 0.59 9.42 -7.79
N LEU A 82 -0.02 8.48 -7.06
CA LEU A 82 -0.99 7.54 -7.65
C LEU A 82 -2.21 8.27 -8.25
N TYR A 83 -2.49 9.49 -7.80
CA TYR A 83 -3.53 10.34 -8.36
C TYR A 83 -2.97 11.40 -9.32
N GLY A 84 -1.74 11.22 -9.76
CA GLY A 84 -1.14 12.06 -10.80
C GLY A 84 -1.90 11.89 -12.13
N ASN A 85 -2.25 13.01 -12.75
CA ASN A 85 -2.90 13.03 -14.06
C ASN A 85 -1.88 13.48 -15.12
N ALA A 86 -1.60 12.61 -16.06
CA ALA A 86 -0.66 12.84 -17.15
C ALA A 86 -1.34 12.87 -18.52
N GLN A 87 -2.65 13.17 -18.56
CA GLN A 87 -3.42 13.19 -19.82
C GLN A 87 -3.02 14.33 -20.74
N LYS A 88 -2.58 15.45 -20.17
CA LYS A 88 -2.18 16.63 -20.95
C LYS A 88 -0.74 17.00 -20.62
N GLY A 89 0.08 17.06 -21.68
CA GLY A 89 1.49 17.43 -21.55
C GLY A 89 2.30 16.41 -20.76
N ASN A 90 3.52 16.78 -20.41
CA ASN A 90 4.48 15.87 -19.77
C ASN A 90 4.70 16.17 -18.28
N ARG A 91 4.05 17.21 -17.75
CA ARG A 91 4.07 17.51 -16.33
C ARG A 91 2.78 16.98 -15.71
N PRO A 92 2.84 15.96 -14.84
CA PRO A 92 1.63 15.45 -14.21
C PRO A 92 1.02 16.46 -13.25
N GLY A 93 -0.32 16.52 -13.22
CA GLY A 93 -1.06 17.31 -12.26
C GLY A 93 -1.51 16.45 -11.08
N PHE A 94 -1.67 17.05 -9.90
CA PHE A 94 -2.03 16.33 -8.68
C PHE A 94 -3.27 16.89 -8.00
N SER A 95 -4.17 17.51 -8.78
CA SER A 95 -5.38 18.15 -8.25
C SER A 95 -6.36 17.16 -7.61
N GLU A 96 -6.29 15.89 -7.96
CA GLU A 96 -7.17 14.86 -7.38
C GLU A 96 -6.63 14.31 -6.06
N SER A 97 -5.36 14.54 -5.75
CA SER A 97 -4.76 14.08 -4.49
C SER A 97 -5.31 14.87 -3.31
N ALA A 98 -5.61 14.20 -2.22
CA ALA A 98 -6.04 14.85 -0.99
C ALA A 98 -4.94 15.76 -0.45
N LYS A 99 -5.35 16.80 0.28
CA LYS A 99 -4.40 17.66 0.99
C LYS A 99 -3.65 16.85 2.05
N PRO A 100 -2.41 17.24 2.38
CA PRO A 100 -1.56 16.47 3.30
C PRO A 100 -2.22 16.13 4.63
N GLU A 101 -2.97 17.03 5.24
CA GLU A 101 -3.63 16.79 6.52
C GLU A 101 -4.62 15.62 6.45
N LEU A 102 -5.53 15.64 5.49
CA LEU A 102 -6.50 14.55 5.28
C LEU A 102 -5.78 13.26 4.90
N ALA A 103 -4.81 13.35 3.99
CA ALA A 103 -4.08 12.19 3.51
C ALA A 103 -3.32 11.49 4.64
N ASP A 104 -2.66 12.25 5.51
CA ASP A 104 -1.93 11.69 6.64
C ASP A 104 -2.87 11.01 7.64
N ASN A 105 -3.98 11.66 7.97
CA ASN A 105 -4.97 11.09 8.88
C ASN A 105 -5.51 9.75 8.35
N LEU A 106 -5.88 9.70 7.07
CA LEU A 106 -6.43 8.47 6.48
C LEU A 106 -5.35 7.41 6.28
N TYR A 107 -4.10 7.80 6.03
CA TYR A 107 -2.96 6.88 5.98
C TYR A 107 -2.78 6.17 7.33
N GLU A 108 -2.80 6.91 8.44
CA GLU A 108 -2.67 6.35 9.78
C GLU A 108 -3.85 5.41 10.10
N GLU A 109 -5.08 5.79 9.74
CA GLU A 109 -6.25 4.95 9.91
C GLU A 109 -6.15 3.65 9.07
N PHE A 110 -5.60 3.75 7.87
CA PHE A 110 -5.37 2.58 7.02
C PHE A 110 -4.40 1.59 7.68
N ILE A 111 -3.28 2.08 8.20
CA ILE A 111 -2.29 1.25 8.91
C ILE A 111 -2.95 0.56 10.10
N LYS A 112 -3.70 1.31 10.90
CA LYS A 112 -4.43 0.79 12.05
C LYS A 112 -5.39 -0.33 11.64
N ARG A 113 -6.15 -0.11 10.59
CA ARG A 113 -7.12 -1.11 10.09
C ARG A 113 -6.45 -2.37 9.60
N VAL A 114 -5.33 -2.25 8.88
CA VAL A 114 -4.56 -3.40 8.41
C VAL A 114 -3.98 -4.18 9.60
N LYS A 115 -3.46 -3.49 10.62
CA LYS A 115 -2.98 -4.13 11.85
C LYS A 115 -4.05 -4.94 12.56
N GLU A 116 -5.27 -4.41 12.60
CA GLU A 116 -6.43 -5.13 13.17
C GLU A 116 -6.74 -6.42 12.38
N ASN A 117 -6.52 -6.40 11.07
CA ASN A 117 -6.81 -7.53 10.19
C ASN A 117 -5.74 -8.63 10.24
N ILE A 118 -4.45 -8.28 10.21
CA ILE A 118 -3.39 -9.27 10.01
C ILE A 118 -2.32 -9.30 11.12
N GLY A 119 -2.50 -8.47 12.17
CA GLY A 119 -1.57 -8.42 13.31
C GLY A 119 -0.50 -7.35 13.15
N SER A 120 -0.22 -6.64 14.26
CA SER A 120 0.73 -5.52 14.26
C SER A 120 2.15 -5.95 13.92
N GLU A 121 2.54 -7.16 14.30
CA GLU A 121 3.88 -7.71 14.09
C GLU A 121 4.20 -7.94 12.60
N ASN A 122 3.17 -8.04 11.77
CA ASN A 122 3.32 -8.30 10.33
C ASN A 122 3.29 -7.03 9.48
N ILE A 123 3.18 -5.85 10.11
CA ILE A 123 3.03 -4.58 9.40
C ILE A 123 4.23 -3.69 9.64
N LYS A 124 4.79 -3.19 8.53
CA LYS A 124 5.77 -2.11 8.52
C LYS A 124 5.22 -0.97 7.69
N ALA A 125 5.67 0.24 7.94
CA ALA A 125 5.20 1.42 7.22
C ALA A 125 6.31 2.44 7.02
N GLY A 126 6.20 3.19 5.92
CA GLY A 126 7.00 4.39 5.72
C GLY A 126 6.43 5.57 6.50
N ILE A 127 7.17 6.66 6.51
CA ILE A 127 6.78 7.91 7.19
C ILE A 127 6.11 8.84 6.19
N PHE A 128 4.89 9.27 6.49
CA PHE A 128 4.14 10.18 5.62
C PHE A 128 4.94 11.46 5.34
N GLY A 129 5.01 11.84 4.07
CA GLY A 129 5.68 13.07 3.63
C GLY A 129 7.20 13.01 3.56
N ALA A 130 7.83 11.93 4.01
CA ALA A 130 9.27 11.79 3.95
C ALA A 130 9.74 11.42 2.54
N THR A 131 11.00 11.74 2.25
CA THR A 131 11.68 11.25 1.04
C THR A 131 12.17 9.85 1.31
N MET A 132 11.63 8.88 0.60
CA MET A 132 11.85 7.46 0.86
C MET A 132 12.46 6.75 -0.34
N GLU A 133 13.35 5.80 -0.06
CA GLU A 133 13.82 4.83 -1.04
C GLU A 133 13.10 3.53 -0.75
N VAL A 134 12.36 3.02 -1.74
CA VAL A 134 11.51 1.82 -1.56
C VAL A 134 12.07 0.70 -2.41
N GLU A 135 12.41 -0.41 -1.75
CA GLU A 135 12.85 -1.64 -2.43
C GLU A 135 11.66 -2.56 -2.62
N ILE A 136 11.47 -3.04 -3.84
CA ILE A 136 10.36 -3.92 -4.21
C ILE A 136 10.90 -5.06 -5.06
N ILE A 137 10.99 -6.25 -4.48
CA ILE A 137 11.34 -7.46 -5.25
C ILE A 137 10.03 -8.18 -5.56
N ASN A 138 9.41 -7.75 -6.66
CA ASN A 138 8.11 -8.28 -7.07
C ASN A 138 8.24 -9.77 -7.44
N ASP A 139 7.32 -10.55 -6.90
CA ASP A 139 7.28 -12.00 -7.10
C ASP A 139 6.18 -12.36 -8.08
N GLY A 140 6.60 -12.71 -9.28
CA GLY A 140 5.63 -13.12 -10.30
C GLY A 140 5.91 -12.58 -11.69
N PRO A 141 5.83 -11.27 -12.01
CA PRO A 141 5.33 -10.18 -11.18
C PRO A 141 3.81 -10.24 -10.96
N VAL A 142 3.37 -9.74 -9.82
CA VAL A 142 1.94 -9.60 -9.50
C VAL A 142 1.72 -8.19 -8.96
N THR A 143 0.90 -7.41 -9.66
CA THR A 143 0.60 -6.01 -9.35
C THR A 143 -0.88 -5.76 -9.59
N ILE A 144 -1.60 -5.38 -8.53
CA ILE A 144 -3.05 -5.20 -8.56
C ILE A 144 -3.40 -3.81 -8.05
N ILE A 145 -4.36 -3.16 -8.72
CA ILE A 145 -4.91 -1.88 -8.26
C ILE A 145 -6.23 -2.14 -7.56
N VAL A 146 -6.38 -1.61 -6.35
CA VAL A 146 -7.62 -1.64 -5.57
C VAL A 146 -8.09 -0.21 -5.37
N GLU A 147 -9.34 0.08 -5.74
CA GLU A 147 -9.91 1.42 -5.59
C GLU A 147 -11.25 1.34 -4.85
N SER A 148 -11.51 2.34 -3.99
CA SER A 148 -12.78 2.45 -3.27
C SER A 148 -13.87 3.09 -4.13
N LYS A 149 -13.46 3.91 -5.11
CA LYS A 149 -14.36 4.62 -6.02
C LYS A 149 -13.88 4.46 -7.45
N ALA A 150 -14.80 4.29 -8.34
CA ALA A 150 -14.52 4.17 -9.78
C ALA A 150 -13.98 5.48 -10.37
#